data_216cad6df0c77b05c108af2f20453866
#
_entry.id   216cad6df0c77b05c108af2f20453866
#
_cell.length_a   1.000
_cell.length_b   1.000
_cell.length_c   1.000
_cell.angle_alpha   90.00
_cell.angle_beta   90.00
_cell.angle_gamma   90.00
#
_symmetry.space_group_name_H-M   'P 1'
#
loop_
_entity.id
_entity.type
_entity.pdbx_description
1 polymer ?
#
loop_
_entity_poly.entity_id
_entity_poly.type
_entity_poly.pdbx_seq_one_letter_code
_entity_poly.pdbx_strand_id
1 'polypeptide(L)'
;MPDVLILVGSESDKPRIEPAFEILSQAGFSYEFHASSAHRQPEQTGDLVKNARKKGFRVVIAGAGLSAALPGFAASLTDLPVIGVPFAVGPLNGLDALLATVQVPPGVPVATVGIDNATNAAHLAIRILKG
;
A
#
# COMPACT_ATOMS: atom_id res chain seq x y z
N MET A 1 -15.14 0.24 12.50
CA MET A 1 -13.71 -0.15 12.40
C MET A 1 -13.26 -0.03 10.95
N PRO A 2 -12.19 0.70 10.64
CA PRO A 2 -11.70 0.75 9.27
C PRO A 2 -11.18 -0.62 8.82
N ASP A 3 -11.39 -0.93 7.54
CA ASP A 3 -11.03 -2.23 6.98
C ASP A 3 -9.66 -2.23 6.30
N VAL A 4 -9.30 -1.11 5.68
CA VAL A 4 -8.10 -1.01 4.86
C VAL A 4 -7.21 0.13 5.35
N LEU A 5 -5.94 -0.18 5.59
CA LEU A 5 -4.92 0.83 5.87
C LEU A 5 -4.24 1.19 4.55
N ILE A 6 -4.29 2.46 4.18
CA ILE A 6 -3.68 2.94 2.93
C ILE A 6 -2.51 3.86 3.26
N LEU A 7 -1.34 3.51 2.75
CA LEU A 7 -0.09 4.23 3.01
C LEU A 7 0.55 4.70 1.70
N VAL A 8 1.06 5.92 1.69
CA VAL A 8 1.96 6.43 0.65
C VAL A 8 3.13 7.13 1.34
N GLY A 9 4.23 7.29 0.62
CA GLY A 9 5.44 7.87 1.21
C GLY A 9 5.42 9.39 1.36
N SER A 10 4.55 10.08 0.63
CA SER A 10 4.49 11.55 0.63
C SER A 10 3.08 12.01 0.32
N GLU A 11 2.68 13.15 0.89
CA GLU A 11 1.41 13.79 0.55
C GLU A 11 1.26 14.06 -0.94
N SER A 12 2.36 14.31 -1.64
CA SER A 12 2.34 14.53 -3.09
C SER A 12 1.89 13.29 -3.87
N ASP A 13 1.93 12.11 -3.28
CA ASP A 13 1.48 10.86 -3.90
C ASP A 13 -0.03 10.61 -3.71
N LYS A 14 -0.69 11.42 -2.90
CA LYS A 14 -2.13 11.22 -2.62
C LYS A 14 -2.99 11.14 -3.89
N PRO A 15 -2.82 12.02 -4.88
CA PRO A 15 -3.61 11.92 -6.12
C PRO A 15 -3.46 10.60 -6.85
N ARG A 16 -2.31 9.93 -6.72
CA ARG A 16 -2.05 8.64 -7.36
C ARG A 16 -2.81 7.50 -6.71
N ILE A 17 -3.10 7.61 -5.41
CA ILE A 17 -3.79 6.55 -4.66
C ILE A 17 -5.29 6.83 -4.48
N GLU A 18 -5.71 8.08 -4.62
CA GLU A 18 -7.11 8.48 -4.42
C GLU A 18 -8.14 7.66 -5.19
N PRO A 19 -7.88 7.17 -6.42
CA PRO A 19 -8.87 6.34 -7.12
C PRO A 19 -9.32 5.11 -6.32
N ALA A 20 -8.49 4.62 -5.41
CA ALA A 20 -8.85 3.51 -4.55
C ALA A 20 -9.92 3.88 -3.51
N PHE A 21 -9.94 5.13 -3.06
CA PHE A 21 -10.81 5.58 -1.97
C PHE A 21 -12.30 5.39 -2.31
N GLU A 22 -12.70 5.90 -3.47
CA GLU A 22 -14.09 5.84 -3.89
C GLU A 22 -14.55 4.40 -4.16
N ILE A 23 -13.68 3.60 -4.75
CA ILE A 23 -13.99 2.20 -5.05
C ILE A 23 -14.26 1.43 -3.76
N LEU A 24 -13.42 1.62 -2.73
CA LEU A 24 -13.62 1.00 -1.43
C LEU A 24 -14.91 1.47 -0.77
N SER A 25 -15.15 2.78 -0.78
CA SER A 25 -16.36 3.36 -0.17
C SER A 25 -17.63 2.86 -0.84
N GLN A 26 -17.66 2.81 -2.16
CA GLN A 26 -18.82 2.31 -2.91
C GLN A 26 -19.09 0.83 -2.63
N ALA A 27 -18.06 0.06 -2.33
CA ALA A 27 -18.20 -1.34 -1.97
C ALA A 27 -18.59 -1.57 -0.50
N GLY A 28 -18.71 -0.50 0.28
CA GLY A 28 -19.10 -0.56 1.68
C GLY A 28 -17.96 -0.80 2.66
N PHE A 29 -16.72 -0.64 2.22
CA PHE A 29 -15.54 -0.80 3.08
C PHE A 29 -14.95 0.55 3.48
N SER A 30 -14.51 0.65 4.72
CA SER A 30 -13.87 1.85 5.24
C SER A 30 -12.36 1.76 5.11
N TYR A 31 -11.71 2.89 5.10
CA TYR A 31 -10.25 2.97 4.99
C TYR A 31 -9.72 4.12 5.82
N GLU A 32 -8.43 4.06 6.09
CA GLU A 32 -7.70 5.13 6.75
C GLU A 32 -6.43 5.39 5.94
N PHE A 33 -6.19 6.65 5.58
CA PHE A 33 -5.06 7.05 4.74
C PHE A 33 -4.00 7.77 5.55
N HIS A 34 -2.74 7.43 5.34
CA HIS A 34 -1.59 8.12 5.92
C HIS A 34 -0.48 8.29 4.89
N ALA A 35 0.11 9.49 4.86
CA ALA A 35 1.35 9.75 4.16
C ALA A 35 2.48 9.60 5.17
N SER A 36 3.28 8.54 5.05
CA SER A 36 4.35 8.24 6.00
C SER A 36 5.47 7.49 5.28
N SER A 37 6.64 8.11 5.22
CA SER A 37 7.77 7.59 4.47
C SER A 37 8.50 6.48 5.23
N ALA A 38 8.75 5.35 4.56
CA ALA A 38 9.58 4.29 5.12
C ALA A 38 11.03 4.73 5.29
N HIS A 39 11.51 5.60 4.41
CA HIS A 39 12.90 6.09 4.47
C HIS A 39 13.09 7.23 5.47
N ARG A 40 12.16 8.18 5.54
CA ARG A 40 12.29 9.38 6.36
C ARG A 40 11.65 9.28 7.74
N GLN A 41 10.62 8.43 7.87
CA GLN A 41 9.84 8.28 9.09
C GLN A 41 9.65 6.80 9.42
N PRO A 42 10.75 6.02 9.51
CA PRO A 42 10.63 4.56 9.67
C PRO A 42 9.89 4.15 10.93
N GLU A 43 10.08 4.85 12.04
CA GLU A 43 9.39 4.51 13.29
C GLU A 43 7.90 4.74 13.20
N GLN A 44 7.47 5.90 12.71
CA GLN A 44 6.05 6.23 12.53
C GLN A 44 5.39 5.24 11.58
N THR A 45 6.02 5.00 10.43
CA THR A 45 5.50 4.07 9.43
C THR A 45 5.44 2.66 9.99
N GLY A 46 6.50 2.25 10.70
CA GLY A 46 6.54 0.94 11.35
C GLY A 46 5.42 0.76 12.37
N ASP A 47 5.16 1.76 13.20
CA ASP A 47 4.11 1.71 14.21
C ASP A 47 2.71 1.61 13.59
N LEU A 48 2.46 2.35 12.50
CA LEU A 48 1.19 2.25 11.79
C LEU A 48 0.94 0.83 11.31
N VAL A 49 1.95 0.19 10.75
CA VAL A 49 1.83 -1.17 10.20
C VAL A 49 1.76 -2.22 11.30
N LYS A 50 2.62 -2.15 12.30
CA LYS A 50 2.65 -3.12 13.41
C LYS A 50 1.35 -3.16 14.18
N ASN A 51 0.67 -2.02 14.30
CA ASN A 51 -0.57 -1.92 15.05
C ASN A 51 -1.83 -2.11 14.18
N ALA A 52 -1.66 -2.34 12.88
CA ALA A 52 -2.78 -2.38 11.94
C ALA A 52 -3.80 -3.48 12.29
N ARG A 53 -3.35 -4.71 12.49
CA ARG A 53 -4.26 -5.80 12.87
C ARG A 53 -5.00 -5.50 14.17
N LYS A 54 -4.29 -5.01 15.17
CA LYS A 54 -4.87 -4.67 16.47
C LYS A 54 -5.96 -3.61 16.35
N LYS A 55 -5.81 -2.67 15.41
CA LYS A 55 -6.78 -1.61 15.17
C LYS A 55 -7.95 -2.06 14.30
N GLY A 56 -7.98 -3.30 13.85
CA GLY A 56 -9.08 -3.85 13.07
C GLY A 56 -8.87 -3.85 11.57
N PHE A 57 -7.74 -3.36 11.08
CA PHE A 57 -7.44 -3.43 9.65
C PHE A 57 -7.25 -4.88 9.22
N ARG A 58 -7.69 -5.18 8.00
CA ARG A 58 -7.61 -6.53 7.42
C ARG A 58 -6.73 -6.59 6.19
N VAL A 59 -6.45 -5.45 5.55
CA VAL A 59 -5.62 -5.33 4.36
C VAL A 59 -4.83 -4.03 4.42
N VAL A 60 -3.61 -4.05 3.93
CA VAL A 60 -2.77 -2.86 3.76
C VAL A 60 -2.57 -2.61 2.27
N ILE A 61 -2.81 -1.39 1.83
CA ILE A 61 -2.44 -0.93 0.49
C ILE A 61 -1.29 0.06 0.67
N ALA A 62 -0.17 -0.18 0.01
CA ALA A 62 1.01 0.68 0.10
C ALA A 62 1.48 1.08 -1.29
N GLY A 63 1.52 2.39 -1.54
CA GLY A 63 1.96 2.95 -2.82
C GLY A 63 3.27 3.71 -2.67
N ALA A 64 4.18 3.54 -3.60
CA ALA A 64 5.47 4.22 -3.59
C ALA A 64 6.07 4.33 -4.98
N GLY A 65 6.87 5.38 -5.18
CA GLY A 65 7.64 5.61 -6.40
C GLY A 65 9.14 5.52 -6.16
N LEU A 66 9.90 5.61 -7.24
CA LEU A 66 11.38 5.51 -7.20
C LEU A 66 11.81 4.21 -6.51
N SER A 67 12.67 4.28 -5.50
CA SER A 67 13.11 3.13 -4.70
C SER A 67 12.00 2.67 -3.76
N ALA A 68 10.90 2.21 -4.28
CA ALA A 68 9.63 1.96 -3.60
C ALA A 68 9.73 0.95 -2.46
N ALA A 69 10.35 1.35 -1.35
CA ALA A 69 10.58 0.48 -0.19
C ALA A 69 9.33 0.23 0.66
N LEU A 70 8.34 1.12 0.61
CA LEU A 70 7.20 1.09 1.52
C LEU A 70 6.40 -0.22 1.49
N PRO A 71 6.05 -0.79 0.33
CA PRO A 71 5.29 -2.05 0.33
C PRO A 71 6.04 -3.21 0.99
N GLY A 72 7.31 -3.42 0.64
CA GLY A 72 8.13 -4.48 1.26
C GLY A 72 8.38 -4.22 2.74
N PHE A 73 8.61 -2.97 3.12
CA PHE A 73 8.77 -2.57 4.50
C PHE A 73 7.51 -2.91 5.32
N ALA A 74 6.35 -2.57 4.80
CA ALA A 74 5.08 -2.90 5.45
C ALA A 74 4.91 -4.42 5.58
N ALA A 75 5.16 -5.16 4.50
CA ALA A 75 5.01 -6.62 4.51
C ALA A 75 5.96 -7.31 5.49
N SER A 76 7.08 -6.69 5.82
CA SER A 76 8.02 -7.23 6.79
C SER A 76 7.55 -7.08 8.24
N LEU A 77 6.56 -6.22 8.49
CA LEU A 77 6.11 -5.84 9.84
C LEU A 77 4.70 -6.32 10.18
N THR A 78 3.99 -6.94 9.24
CA THR A 78 2.64 -7.43 9.45
C THR A 78 2.44 -8.75 8.71
N ASP A 79 1.50 -9.57 9.21
CA ASP A 79 1.05 -10.76 8.51
C ASP A 79 -0.27 -10.52 7.76
N LEU A 80 -0.75 -9.28 7.76
CA LEU A 80 -1.89 -8.90 6.93
C LEU A 80 -1.49 -8.92 5.45
N PRO A 81 -2.44 -9.18 4.54
CA PRO A 81 -2.17 -9.01 3.12
C PRO A 81 -1.71 -7.58 2.82
N VAL A 82 -0.63 -7.45 2.07
CA VAL A 82 -0.11 -6.15 1.61
C VAL A 82 -0.21 -6.09 0.10
N ILE A 83 -0.87 -5.06 -0.40
CA ILE A 83 -1.02 -4.80 -1.83
C ILE A 83 -0.14 -3.60 -2.17
N GLY A 84 0.82 -3.80 -3.05
CA GLY A 84 1.75 -2.75 -3.47
C GLY A 84 1.30 -2.10 -4.78
N VAL A 85 1.34 -0.77 -4.81
CA VAL A 85 1.07 0.02 -6.01
C VAL A 85 2.34 0.78 -6.39
N PRO A 86 3.04 0.35 -7.44
CA PRO A 86 4.20 1.10 -7.91
C PRO A 86 3.76 2.36 -8.64
N PHE A 87 4.39 3.49 -8.32
CA PHE A 87 4.07 4.78 -8.93
C PHE A 87 5.08 5.15 -10.01
N ALA A 88 4.59 5.68 -11.12
CA ALA A 88 5.42 6.19 -12.22
C ALA A 88 5.99 7.56 -11.86
N VAL A 89 7.00 7.59 -10.99
CA VAL A 89 7.70 8.80 -10.56
C VAL A 89 9.14 8.71 -11.04
N GLY A 90 9.64 9.82 -11.59
CA GLY A 90 11.02 9.90 -12.05
C GLY A 90 11.26 9.34 -13.45
N PRO A 91 12.53 9.23 -13.88
CA PRO A 91 12.88 9.03 -15.29
C PRO A 91 12.62 7.61 -15.82
N LEU A 92 12.39 6.62 -14.94
CA LEU A 92 12.16 5.24 -15.38
C LEU A 92 10.68 4.89 -15.48
N ASN A 93 9.80 5.87 -15.33
CA ASN A 93 8.35 5.72 -15.54
C ASN A 93 7.71 4.58 -14.74
N GLY A 94 8.21 4.35 -13.54
CA GLY A 94 7.64 3.35 -12.63
C GLY A 94 8.27 1.97 -12.72
N LEU A 95 9.19 1.72 -13.65
CA LEU A 95 9.83 0.42 -13.77
C LEU A 95 10.66 0.10 -12.51
N ASP A 96 11.38 1.07 -12.00
CA ASP A 96 12.14 0.93 -10.76
C ASP A 96 11.23 0.64 -9.57
N ALA A 97 10.11 1.35 -9.49
CA ALA A 97 9.12 1.14 -8.42
C ALA A 97 8.49 -0.25 -8.52
N LEU A 98 8.16 -0.69 -9.73
CA LEU A 98 7.60 -2.02 -9.95
C LEU A 98 8.56 -3.10 -9.50
N LEU A 99 9.82 -3.03 -9.90
CA LEU A 99 10.82 -4.02 -9.52
C LEU A 99 11.08 -4.02 -8.01
N ALA A 100 11.15 -2.84 -7.39
CA ALA A 100 11.34 -2.74 -5.94
C ALA A 100 10.14 -3.31 -5.15
N THR A 101 8.95 -3.18 -5.69
CA THR A 101 7.73 -3.67 -5.05
C THR A 101 7.57 -5.18 -5.21
N VAL A 102 7.86 -5.72 -6.39
CA VAL A 102 7.62 -7.13 -6.71
C VAL A 102 8.78 -8.04 -6.27
N GLN A 103 10.01 -7.56 -6.27
CA GLN A 103 11.19 -8.36 -5.92
C GLN A 103 11.47 -8.32 -4.41
N VAL A 104 10.58 -8.91 -3.65
CA VAL A 104 10.70 -9.03 -2.19
C VAL A 104 11.17 -10.44 -1.82
N PRO A 105 11.82 -10.60 -0.66
CA PRO A 105 12.36 -11.91 -0.28
C PRO A 105 11.28 -12.92 0.11
N PRO A 106 11.60 -14.22 0.07
CA PRO A 106 10.68 -15.26 0.55
C PRO A 106 10.23 -14.99 1.98
N GLY A 107 8.93 -15.18 2.24
CA GLY A 107 8.36 -14.96 3.55
C GLY A 107 7.85 -13.53 3.78
N VAL A 108 8.09 -12.61 2.84
CA VAL A 108 7.64 -11.21 2.90
C VAL A 108 6.85 -10.91 1.62
N PRO A 109 5.61 -11.45 1.50
CA PRO A 109 4.88 -11.32 0.24
C PRO A 109 4.21 -9.95 0.08
N VAL A 110 4.28 -9.42 -1.16
CA VAL A 110 3.55 -8.24 -1.57
C VAL A 110 2.79 -8.57 -2.86
N ALA A 111 1.47 -8.42 -2.82
CA ALA A 111 0.64 -8.57 -4.02
C ALA A 111 0.73 -7.28 -4.83
N THR A 112 1.41 -7.31 -5.97
CA THR A 112 1.72 -6.12 -6.75
C THR A 112 0.74 -5.94 -7.90
N VAL A 113 0.13 -4.77 -8.01
CA VAL A 113 -0.71 -4.38 -9.14
C VAL A 113 0.11 -3.62 -10.18
N GLY A 114 -0.50 -3.29 -11.31
CA GLY A 114 0.19 -2.54 -12.36
C GLY A 114 0.64 -1.15 -11.91
N ILE A 115 1.56 -0.56 -12.69
CA ILE A 115 2.07 0.79 -12.43
C ILE A 115 0.91 1.79 -12.41
N ASP A 116 0.83 2.61 -11.37
CA ASP A 116 -0.21 3.61 -11.15
C ASP A 116 -1.63 3.03 -11.09
N ASN A 117 -1.78 1.73 -10.86
CA ASN A 117 -3.11 1.09 -10.88
C ASN A 117 -3.71 0.95 -9.48
N ALA A 118 -3.95 2.08 -8.82
CA ALA A 118 -4.62 2.10 -7.52
C ALA A 118 -6.03 1.52 -7.58
N THR A 119 -6.70 1.64 -8.72
CA THR A 119 -8.02 1.06 -8.97
C THR A 119 -8.00 -0.45 -8.72
N ASN A 120 -7.03 -1.16 -9.31
CA ASN A 120 -6.94 -2.61 -9.10
C ASN A 120 -6.46 -2.97 -7.68
N ALA A 121 -5.73 -2.11 -7.02
CA ALA A 121 -5.41 -2.34 -5.61
C ALA A 121 -6.69 -2.38 -4.76
N ALA A 122 -7.60 -1.45 -5.00
CA ALA A 122 -8.90 -1.44 -4.31
C ALA A 122 -9.72 -2.67 -4.65
N HIS A 123 -9.80 -3.05 -5.92
CA HIS A 123 -10.54 -4.25 -6.32
C HIS A 123 -9.97 -5.52 -5.70
N LEU A 124 -8.64 -5.64 -5.63
CA LEU A 124 -8.01 -6.78 -4.99
C LEU A 124 -8.30 -6.80 -3.48
N ALA A 125 -8.20 -5.64 -2.82
CA ALA A 125 -8.55 -5.54 -1.40
C ALA A 125 -9.99 -5.99 -1.14
N ILE A 126 -10.93 -5.57 -1.99
CA ILE A 126 -12.35 -5.96 -1.88
C ILE A 126 -12.49 -7.48 -2.00
N ARG A 127 -11.80 -8.10 -2.94
CA ARG A 127 -11.84 -9.58 -3.08
C ARG A 127 -11.32 -10.28 -1.84
N ILE A 128 -10.24 -9.77 -1.27
CA ILE A 128 -9.68 -10.32 -0.02
C ILE A 128 -10.68 -10.15 1.13
N LEU A 129 -11.29 -8.96 1.25
CA LEU A 129 -12.22 -8.66 2.34
C LEU A 129 -13.51 -9.48 2.25
N LYS A 130 -13.97 -9.78 1.05
CA LYS A 130 -15.17 -10.61 0.82
C LYS A 130 -14.89 -12.10 0.94
N GLY A 131 -13.68 -12.48 0.71
CA GLY A 131 -13.26 -13.87 0.67
C GLY A 131 -13.17 -14.55 1.96
#